data_2176bcc80388eb505e1851d1476c367b
#
_entry.id   2176bcc80388eb505e1851d1476c367b
#
_cell.length_a   1.000
_cell.length_b   1.000
_cell.length_c   1.000
_cell.angle_alpha   90.00
_cell.angle_beta   90.00
_cell.angle_gamma   90.00
#
_symmetry.space_group_name_H-M   'P 1'
#
loop_
_entity.id
_entity.type
_entity.pdbx_description
1 polymer ?
#
loop_
_entity_poly.entity_id
_entity_poly.type
_entity_poly.pdbx_seq_one_letter_code
_entity_poly.pdbx_strand_id
1 'polypeptide(L)'
;MKHLIDIMQLTPQEIMELIDTACAIMEHPEQYAHKCDGKILATLFFEPSTRTRLSFESAMLSLGGKVLSVASAESSSASKGETVADTVRVVSCYSDIIAMRHPKEGAPLVASMHAQVPVINAGDGGHNHPTQTLTDLMTIYREKGRLDDLTIGLCGDLKFGRTVHSLVAAMSRCTGIRFVLISPEELKLPRYVKDEYLKKTGVPYTQSTSLEAVMPELDVLYMTRVQRERFFNEEDYLRLRDSYILTPDKLETAKPDMSILHPLPRVNEIAAAVDNDPRACYFKQVKNGRYIRMALMLKLLGID
;
A
#
# COMPACT_ATOMS: atom_id res chain seq x y z
N MET A 1 -8.51 -17.34 5.49
CA MET A 1 -8.37 -16.03 6.20
C MET A 1 -9.73 -15.38 6.34
N LYS A 2 -10.08 -14.82 7.52
CA LYS A 2 -11.39 -14.15 7.74
C LYS A 2 -11.33 -12.64 7.53
N HIS A 3 -10.19 -12.00 7.87
CA HIS A 3 -9.96 -10.56 7.79
C HIS A 3 -8.55 -10.30 7.28
N LEU A 4 -8.27 -9.13 6.69
CA LEU A 4 -6.92 -8.68 6.38
C LEU A 4 -6.62 -7.38 7.12
N ILE A 5 -5.88 -7.47 8.21
CA ILE A 5 -5.50 -6.34 9.05
C ILE A 5 -4.02 -5.97 8.86
N ASP A 6 -3.16 -6.96 8.67
CA ASP A 6 -1.72 -6.82 8.47
C ASP A 6 -1.28 -7.71 7.31
N ILE A 7 -0.29 -7.25 6.52
CA ILE A 7 0.29 -8.02 5.41
C ILE A 7 0.94 -9.33 5.89
N MET A 8 1.42 -9.36 7.13
CA MET A 8 2.05 -10.53 7.74
C MET A 8 1.07 -11.67 8.02
N GLN A 9 -0.24 -11.44 7.94
CA GLN A 9 -1.27 -12.49 8.01
C GLN A 9 -1.32 -13.37 6.75
N LEU A 10 -0.76 -12.88 5.63
CA LEU A 10 -0.66 -13.62 4.39
C LEU A 10 0.72 -14.30 4.28
N THR A 11 0.74 -15.55 3.92
CA THR A 11 1.98 -16.24 3.51
C THR A 11 2.45 -15.71 2.14
N PRO A 12 3.75 -15.87 1.79
CA PRO A 12 4.22 -15.53 0.44
C PRO A 12 3.42 -16.24 -0.67
N GLN A 13 3.02 -17.49 -0.46
CA GLN A 13 2.20 -18.24 -1.40
C GLN A 13 0.80 -17.62 -1.56
N GLU A 14 0.13 -17.26 -0.47
CA GLU A 14 -1.18 -16.61 -0.54
C GLU A 14 -1.11 -15.24 -1.22
N ILE A 15 0.01 -14.52 -1.09
CA ILE A 15 0.25 -13.27 -1.82
C ILE A 15 0.35 -13.56 -3.32
N MET A 16 1.10 -14.60 -3.74
CA MET A 16 1.20 -14.98 -5.14
C MET A 16 -0.15 -15.41 -5.71
N GLU A 17 -0.93 -16.21 -4.99
CA GLU A 17 -2.29 -16.59 -5.40
C GLU A 17 -3.19 -15.37 -5.65
N LEU A 18 -3.10 -14.35 -4.77
CA LEU A 18 -3.83 -13.09 -4.97
C LEU A 18 -3.34 -12.32 -6.21
N ILE A 19 -2.04 -12.30 -6.46
CA ILE A 19 -1.45 -11.66 -7.65
C ILE A 19 -1.90 -12.40 -8.91
N ASP A 20 -1.85 -13.72 -8.93
CA ASP A 20 -2.27 -14.54 -10.07
C ASP A 20 -3.77 -14.33 -10.37
N THR A 21 -4.62 -14.35 -9.34
CA THR A 21 -6.04 -14.03 -9.48
C THR A 21 -6.25 -12.60 -10.03
N ALA A 22 -5.51 -11.63 -9.53
CA ALA A 22 -5.60 -10.24 -10.00
C ALA A 22 -5.16 -10.10 -11.47
N CYS A 23 -4.13 -10.84 -11.90
CA CYS A 23 -3.70 -10.90 -13.30
C CYS A 23 -4.78 -11.55 -14.18
N ALA A 24 -5.37 -12.65 -13.75
CA ALA A 24 -6.49 -13.30 -14.46
C ALA A 24 -7.70 -12.37 -14.62
N ILE A 25 -8.05 -11.61 -13.56
CA ILE A 25 -9.11 -10.59 -13.66
C ILE A 25 -8.76 -9.49 -14.68
N MET A 26 -7.48 -9.11 -14.79
CA MET A 26 -7.05 -8.11 -15.78
C MET A 26 -7.14 -8.62 -17.21
N GLU A 27 -6.85 -9.89 -17.42
CA GLU A 27 -6.85 -10.54 -18.76
C GLU A 27 -8.28 -10.88 -19.21
N HIS A 28 -9.14 -11.28 -18.28
CA HIS A 28 -10.51 -11.75 -18.55
C HIS A 28 -11.55 -11.07 -17.65
N PRO A 29 -11.69 -9.74 -17.67
CA PRO A 29 -12.55 -9.00 -16.76
C PRO A 29 -14.03 -9.39 -16.87
N GLU A 30 -14.47 -9.84 -18.02
CA GLU A 30 -15.85 -10.30 -18.27
C GLU A 30 -16.23 -11.54 -17.46
N GLN A 31 -15.27 -12.43 -17.16
CA GLN A 31 -15.50 -13.64 -16.36
C GLN A 31 -15.77 -13.32 -14.88
N TYR A 32 -15.36 -12.12 -14.44
CA TYR A 32 -15.45 -11.68 -13.05
C TYR A 32 -16.52 -10.61 -12.84
N ALA A 33 -17.11 -10.06 -13.90
CA ALA A 33 -18.01 -8.91 -13.83
C ALA A 33 -19.30 -9.16 -12.99
N HIS A 34 -19.67 -10.40 -12.74
CA HIS A 34 -20.84 -10.81 -11.98
C HIS A 34 -20.54 -11.67 -10.76
N LYS A 35 -19.26 -11.82 -10.38
CA LYS A 35 -18.86 -12.69 -9.25
C LYS A 35 -19.39 -12.19 -7.90
N CYS A 36 -19.61 -10.89 -7.74
CA CYS A 36 -20.15 -10.30 -6.53
C CYS A 36 -21.59 -9.79 -6.68
N ASP A 37 -22.37 -10.33 -7.63
CA ASP A 37 -23.78 -9.98 -7.75
C ASP A 37 -24.52 -10.22 -6.42
N GLY A 38 -25.28 -9.22 -5.96
CA GLY A 38 -25.99 -9.25 -4.69
C GLY A 38 -25.11 -8.95 -3.45
N LYS A 39 -23.78 -8.86 -3.57
CA LYS A 39 -22.88 -8.53 -2.47
C LYS A 39 -22.74 -7.02 -2.28
N ILE A 40 -22.52 -6.61 -1.02
CA ILE A 40 -22.39 -5.21 -0.61
C ILE A 40 -21.06 -5.01 0.13
N LEU A 41 -20.22 -4.10 -0.41
CA LEU A 41 -19.05 -3.58 0.28
C LEU A 41 -19.42 -2.33 1.08
N ALA A 42 -19.11 -2.29 2.37
CA ALA A 42 -19.10 -1.04 3.12
C ALA A 42 -17.69 -0.43 3.15
N THR A 43 -17.56 0.83 2.71
CA THR A 43 -16.31 1.60 2.84
C THR A 43 -16.46 2.61 3.98
N LEU A 44 -15.73 2.37 5.08
CA LEU A 44 -15.73 3.19 6.30
C LEU A 44 -14.43 4.01 6.37
N PHE A 45 -14.44 5.21 5.83
CA PHE A 45 -13.24 6.06 5.72
C PHE A 45 -13.32 7.22 6.72
N PHE A 46 -12.87 6.99 7.95
CA PHE A 46 -12.81 7.99 9.02
C PHE A 46 -11.57 8.91 8.93
N GLU A 47 -10.61 8.55 8.09
CA GLU A 47 -9.49 9.39 7.66
C GLU A 47 -9.60 9.63 6.15
N PRO A 48 -9.49 10.87 5.65
CA PRO A 48 -9.63 11.17 4.23
C PRO A 48 -8.68 10.38 3.34
N SER A 49 -9.21 9.72 2.32
CA SER A 49 -8.42 9.01 1.30
C SER A 49 -9.22 8.79 0.02
N THR A 50 -9.12 9.72 -0.91
CA THR A 50 -9.83 9.64 -2.18
C THR A 50 -9.43 8.40 -2.99
N ARG A 51 -8.14 8.18 -3.21
CA ARG A 51 -7.65 7.07 -4.05
C ARG A 51 -8.02 5.70 -3.51
N THR A 52 -7.75 5.44 -2.22
CA THR A 52 -8.00 4.11 -1.64
C THR A 52 -9.50 3.81 -1.62
N ARG A 53 -10.34 4.79 -1.25
CA ARG A 53 -11.78 4.62 -1.26
C ARG A 53 -12.30 4.31 -2.66
N LEU A 54 -12.01 5.17 -3.64
CA LEU A 54 -12.43 4.97 -5.03
C LEU A 54 -11.91 3.65 -5.62
N SER A 55 -10.71 3.22 -5.22
CA SER A 55 -10.16 1.94 -5.67
C SER A 55 -10.95 0.74 -5.13
N PHE A 56 -11.36 0.74 -3.86
CA PHE A 56 -12.22 -0.30 -3.29
C PHE A 56 -13.62 -0.29 -3.91
N GLU A 57 -14.22 0.90 -4.02
CA GLU A 57 -15.55 1.07 -4.57
C GLU A 57 -15.59 0.63 -6.05
N SER A 58 -14.63 1.09 -6.86
CA SER A 58 -14.54 0.66 -8.27
C SER A 58 -14.25 -0.83 -8.41
N ALA A 59 -13.46 -1.42 -7.50
CA ALA A 59 -13.19 -2.85 -7.50
C ALA A 59 -14.47 -3.67 -7.26
N MET A 60 -15.27 -3.33 -6.23
CA MET A 60 -16.54 -4.01 -5.96
C MET A 60 -17.55 -3.83 -7.09
N LEU A 61 -17.69 -2.61 -7.63
CA LEU A 61 -18.58 -2.34 -8.76
C LEU A 61 -18.18 -3.13 -10.01
N SER A 62 -16.87 -3.29 -10.26
CA SER A 62 -16.37 -4.08 -11.38
C SER A 62 -16.60 -5.59 -11.23
N LEU A 63 -16.88 -6.07 -10.02
CA LEU A 63 -17.27 -7.46 -9.74
C LEU A 63 -18.80 -7.67 -9.74
N GLY A 64 -19.60 -6.63 -10.05
CA GLY A 64 -21.06 -6.68 -10.05
C GLY A 64 -21.70 -6.38 -8.68
N GLY A 65 -20.91 -6.13 -7.65
CA GLY A 65 -21.41 -5.82 -6.32
C GLY A 65 -21.88 -4.37 -6.16
N LYS A 66 -22.32 -4.02 -4.95
CA LYS A 66 -22.82 -2.70 -4.56
C LYS A 66 -21.95 -2.11 -3.47
N VAL A 67 -22.08 -0.80 -3.24
CA VAL A 67 -21.27 -0.06 -2.27
C VAL A 67 -22.15 0.76 -1.33
N LEU A 68 -21.85 0.69 -0.03
CA LEU A 68 -22.31 1.64 1.00
C LEU A 68 -21.08 2.42 1.47
N SER A 69 -21.09 3.75 1.35
CA SER A 69 -19.89 4.56 1.59
C SER A 69 -20.09 5.58 2.70
N VAL A 70 -19.16 5.57 3.66
CA VAL A 70 -18.96 6.62 4.67
C VAL A 70 -17.63 7.30 4.38
N ALA A 71 -17.66 8.56 3.97
CA ALA A 71 -16.52 9.29 3.45
C ALA A 71 -15.71 10.06 4.51
N SER A 72 -16.28 10.31 5.68
CA SER A 72 -15.65 11.02 6.80
C SER A 72 -16.25 10.65 8.14
N ALA A 73 -15.50 10.85 9.22
CA ALA A 73 -15.99 10.68 10.59
C ALA A 73 -17.14 11.67 10.89
N GLU A 74 -17.08 12.89 10.35
CA GLU A 74 -18.05 13.97 10.58
C GLU A 74 -19.45 13.62 10.05
N SER A 75 -19.52 12.85 8.96
CA SER A 75 -20.77 12.40 8.33
C SER A 75 -21.32 11.11 8.94
N SER A 76 -20.73 10.59 10.02
CA SER A 76 -21.10 9.33 10.65
C SER A 76 -21.49 9.48 12.12
N SER A 77 -22.09 8.43 12.71
CA SER A 77 -22.40 8.37 14.14
C SER A 77 -21.15 8.44 15.05
N ALA A 78 -19.95 8.23 14.50
CA ALA A 78 -18.69 8.42 15.21
C ALA A 78 -18.55 9.85 15.77
N SER A 79 -19.09 10.86 15.06
CA SER A 79 -19.13 12.25 15.53
C SER A 79 -19.96 12.44 16.81
N LYS A 80 -20.87 11.50 17.11
CA LYS A 80 -21.72 11.48 18.32
C LYS A 80 -21.11 10.61 19.44
N GLY A 81 -19.90 10.05 19.22
CA GLY A 81 -19.22 9.20 20.20
C GLY A 81 -19.47 7.69 20.05
N GLU A 82 -20.07 7.24 18.94
CA GLU A 82 -20.21 5.80 18.67
C GLU A 82 -18.84 5.12 18.58
N THR A 83 -18.73 3.96 19.23
CA THR A 83 -17.47 3.19 19.22
C THR A 83 -17.25 2.46 17.89
N VAL A 84 -15.98 2.17 17.54
CA VAL A 84 -15.65 1.34 16.38
C VAL A 84 -16.35 -0.03 16.47
N ALA A 85 -16.43 -0.60 17.67
CA ALA A 85 -17.08 -1.90 17.90
C ALA A 85 -18.57 -1.87 17.57
N ASP A 86 -19.29 -0.83 17.98
CA ASP A 86 -20.72 -0.71 17.70
C ASP A 86 -20.96 -0.37 16.22
N THR A 87 -20.19 0.56 15.67
CA THR A 87 -20.26 0.90 14.24
C THR A 87 -20.14 -0.35 13.36
N VAL A 88 -19.15 -1.22 13.59
CA VAL A 88 -18.97 -2.41 12.73
C VAL A 88 -20.00 -3.49 12.97
N ARG A 89 -20.57 -3.60 14.17
CA ARG A 89 -21.70 -4.49 14.42
C ARG A 89 -22.93 -4.07 13.61
N VAL A 90 -23.25 -2.78 13.62
CA VAL A 90 -24.36 -2.20 12.85
C VAL A 90 -24.11 -2.36 11.35
N VAL A 91 -22.93 -1.98 10.87
CA VAL A 91 -22.58 -2.07 9.43
C VAL A 91 -22.55 -3.52 8.95
N SER A 92 -22.19 -4.47 9.80
CA SER A 92 -22.24 -5.91 9.48
C SER A 92 -23.69 -6.41 9.18
N CYS A 93 -24.70 -5.69 9.65
CA CYS A 93 -26.11 -6.01 9.31
C CYS A 93 -26.50 -5.56 7.90
N TYR A 94 -25.69 -4.69 7.26
CA TYR A 94 -26.00 -4.05 5.98
C TYR A 94 -25.05 -4.42 4.85
N SER A 95 -23.95 -5.10 5.16
CA SER A 95 -22.90 -5.40 4.19
C SER A 95 -22.34 -6.81 4.34
N ASP A 96 -21.71 -7.30 3.28
CA ASP A 96 -21.06 -8.61 3.25
C ASP A 96 -19.55 -8.52 3.54
N ILE A 97 -18.96 -7.33 3.38
CA ILE A 97 -17.53 -7.07 3.59
C ILE A 97 -17.32 -5.59 3.93
N ILE A 98 -16.35 -5.28 4.78
CA ILE A 98 -16.02 -3.93 5.22
C ILE A 98 -14.58 -3.59 4.85
N ALA A 99 -14.34 -2.46 4.18
CA ALA A 99 -13.03 -1.82 4.05
C ALA A 99 -12.97 -0.59 4.97
N MET A 100 -12.10 -0.63 6.00
CA MET A 100 -12.01 0.43 7.01
C MET A 100 -10.68 1.17 6.91
N ARG A 101 -10.74 2.51 6.86
CA ARG A 101 -9.60 3.41 7.07
C ARG A 101 -9.85 4.30 8.27
N HIS A 102 -8.89 4.36 9.19
CA HIS A 102 -9.07 5.04 10.46
C HIS A 102 -7.80 5.81 10.88
N PRO A 103 -7.90 7.02 11.50
CA PRO A 103 -6.74 7.76 11.97
C PRO A 103 -6.05 7.12 13.18
N LYS A 104 -6.76 6.32 13.98
CA LYS A 104 -6.20 5.63 15.14
C LYS A 104 -5.66 4.26 14.74
N GLU A 105 -4.40 4.00 15.12
CA GLU A 105 -3.76 2.71 14.97
C GLU A 105 -4.52 1.60 15.71
N GLY A 106 -4.63 0.41 15.10
CA GLY A 106 -5.34 -0.72 15.67
C GLY A 106 -6.87 -0.68 15.56
N ALA A 107 -7.48 0.41 15.07
CA ALA A 107 -8.93 0.47 14.92
C ALA A 107 -9.51 -0.62 14.00
N PRO A 108 -8.89 -0.96 12.84
CA PRO A 108 -9.34 -2.11 12.03
C PRO A 108 -9.18 -3.47 12.74
N LEU A 109 -8.22 -3.60 13.65
CA LEU A 109 -8.08 -4.81 14.48
C LEU A 109 -9.27 -4.91 15.45
N VAL A 110 -9.61 -3.84 16.14
CA VAL A 110 -10.83 -3.81 17.00
C VAL A 110 -12.06 -4.10 16.15
N ALA A 111 -12.17 -3.52 14.96
CA ALA A 111 -13.26 -3.79 14.03
C ALA A 111 -13.38 -5.29 13.70
N SER A 112 -12.26 -5.96 13.40
CA SER A 112 -12.24 -7.38 13.07
C SER A 112 -12.69 -8.30 14.21
N MET A 113 -12.50 -7.87 15.47
CA MET A 113 -12.93 -8.61 16.65
C MET A 113 -14.47 -8.56 16.87
N HIS A 114 -15.14 -7.55 16.32
CA HIS A 114 -16.55 -7.28 16.56
C HIS A 114 -17.43 -7.42 15.32
N ALA A 115 -16.86 -7.37 14.13
CA ALA A 115 -17.59 -7.54 12.87
C ALA A 115 -18.01 -8.99 12.64
N GLN A 116 -19.21 -9.17 12.07
CA GLN A 116 -19.70 -10.48 11.64
C GLN A 116 -19.24 -10.83 10.22
N VAL A 117 -18.82 -9.84 9.45
CA VAL A 117 -18.35 -9.95 8.06
C VAL A 117 -16.84 -9.69 7.97
N PRO A 118 -16.17 -10.08 6.88
CA PRO A 118 -14.76 -9.76 6.67
C PRO A 118 -14.44 -8.26 6.78
N VAL A 119 -13.31 -7.94 7.42
CA VAL A 119 -12.78 -6.59 7.53
C VAL A 119 -11.43 -6.49 6.83
N ILE A 120 -11.27 -5.46 6.00
CA ILE A 120 -10.01 -5.11 5.34
C ILE A 120 -9.50 -3.80 5.94
N ASN A 121 -8.25 -3.80 6.42
CA ASN A 121 -7.53 -2.59 6.80
C ASN A 121 -7.14 -1.80 5.53
N ALA A 122 -7.80 -0.67 5.30
CA ALA A 122 -7.51 0.27 4.21
C ALA A 122 -6.55 1.41 4.63
N GLY A 123 -5.87 1.24 5.78
CA GLY A 123 -4.91 2.15 6.39
C GLY A 123 -5.33 2.60 7.80
N ASP A 124 -4.46 2.41 8.79
CA ASP A 124 -4.68 2.81 10.19
C ASP A 124 -3.55 3.70 10.71
N GLY A 125 -3.79 4.98 10.77
CA GLY A 125 -2.83 5.97 11.27
C GLY A 125 -1.46 5.89 10.56
N GLY A 126 -0.41 5.78 11.37
CA GLY A 126 0.98 5.57 10.90
C GLY A 126 1.40 4.11 10.80
N HIS A 127 0.54 3.16 11.17
CA HIS A 127 0.88 1.77 11.43
C HIS A 127 0.92 0.91 10.16
N ASN A 128 -0.22 0.52 9.59
CA ASN A 128 -0.30 -0.44 8.49
C ASN A 128 -1.15 0.02 7.30
N HIS A 129 -0.79 -0.46 6.12
CA HIS A 129 -1.63 -0.35 4.92
C HIS A 129 -1.48 -1.60 4.03
N PRO A 130 -1.99 -2.77 4.45
CA PRO A 130 -1.72 -4.05 3.80
C PRO A 130 -2.13 -4.09 2.32
N THR A 131 -3.21 -3.41 1.96
CA THR A 131 -3.65 -3.38 0.56
C THR A 131 -2.80 -2.47 -0.33
N GLN A 132 -2.06 -1.51 0.23
CA GLN A 132 -1.03 -0.78 -0.52
C GLN A 132 0.17 -1.70 -0.76
N THR A 133 0.59 -2.45 0.24
CA THR A 133 1.68 -3.43 0.09
C THR A 133 1.34 -4.47 -0.98
N LEU A 134 0.13 -5.03 -0.99
CA LEU A 134 -0.32 -5.92 -2.07
C LEU A 134 -0.27 -5.24 -3.45
N THR A 135 -0.64 -3.97 -3.52
CA THR A 135 -0.55 -3.18 -4.77
C THR A 135 0.89 -3.04 -5.24
N ASP A 136 1.81 -2.78 -4.31
CA ASP A 136 3.23 -2.62 -4.58
C ASP A 136 3.84 -3.95 -5.06
N LEU A 137 3.55 -5.05 -4.36
CA LEU A 137 4.01 -6.40 -4.73
C LEU A 137 3.50 -6.84 -6.11
N MET A 138 2.21 -6.64 -6.38
CA MET A 138 1.65 -6.92 -7.71
C MET A 138 2.32 -6.10 -8.80
N THR A 139 2.65 -4.83 -8.51
CA THR A 139 3.32 -3.96 -9.49
C THR A 139 4.74 -4.43 -9.74
N ILE A 140 5.51 -4.73 -8.69
CA ILE A 140 6.86 -5.28 -8.81
C ILE A 140 6.82 -6.59 -9.62
N TYR A 141 5.92 -7.51 -9.28
CA TYR A 141 5.78 -8.78 -9.99
C TYR A 141 5.48 -8.60 -11.48
N ARG A 142 4.55 -7.71 -11.82
CA ARG A 142 4.19 -7.46 -13.21
C ARG A 142 5.28 -6.78 -14.04
N GLU A 143 6.07 -5.92 -13.43
CA GLU A 143 7.16 -5.23 -14.14
C GLU A 143 8.45 -6.07 -14.16
N LYS A 144 8.67 -6.97 -13.19
CA LYS A 144 9.90 -7.77 -13.06
C LYS A 144 9.73 -9.26 -13.38
N GLY A 145 8.49 -9.76 -13.44
CA GLY A 145 8.19 -11.19 -13.59
C GLY A 145 8.52 -12.05 -12.36
N ARG A 146 8.96 -11.42 -11.26
CA ARG A 146 9.38 -12.09 -10.02
C ARG A 146 9.30 -11.16 -8.81
N LEU A 147 9.32 -11.73 -7.61
CA LEU A 147 9.51 -11.02 -6.35
C LEU A 147 10.83 -11.35 -5.65
N ASP A 148 11.61 -12.27 -6.23
CA ASP A 148 12.91 -12.70 -5.72
C ASP A 148 14.07 -12.04 -6.49
N ASP A 149 15.29 -12.08 -5.90
CA ASP A 149 16.52 -11.59 -6.52
C ASP A 149 16.44 -10.13 -7.01
N LEU A 150 15.97 -9.23 -6.15
CA LEU A 150 15.79 -7.81 -6.46
C LEU A 150 16.55 -6.90 -5.49
N THR A 151 17.17 -5.86 -6.04
CA THR A 151 17.70 -4.73 -5.27
C THR A 151 16.66 -3.61 -5.24
N ILE A 152 16.12 -3.32 -4.05
CA ILE A 152 15.03 -2.36 -3.84
C ILE A 152 15.55 -1.11 -3.13
N GLY A 153 15.56 0.01 -3.84
CA GLY A 153 15.83 1.32 -3.28
C GLY A 153 14.57 1.92 -2.66
N LEU A 154 14.63 2.26 -1.38
CA LEU A 154 13.56 2.97 -0.67
C LEU A 154 14.06 4.40 -0.42
N CYS A 155 13.41 5.41 -1.02
CA CYS A 155 13.92 6.78 -1.03
C CYS A 155 12.91 7.78 -0.47
N GLY A 156 13.35 8.63 0.47
CA GLY A 156 12.59 9.73 1.05
C GLY A 156 12.35 9.58 2.54
N ASP A 157 11.09 9.66 2.98
CA ASP A 157 10.71 9.52 4.38
C ASP A 157 10.56 8.05 4.77
N LEU A 158 11.64 7.45 5.24
CA LEU A 158 11.63 6.06 5.71
C LEU A 158 11.23 5.94 7.18
N LYS A 159 11.20 7.06 7.92
CA LYS A 159 10.89 7.10 9.35
C LYS A 159 9.39 6.97 9.61
N PHE A 160 8.58 7.74 8.90
CA PHE A 160 7.13 7.80 9.07
C PHE A 160 6.36 7.07 7.96
N GLY A 161 7.08 6.55 6.97
CA GLY A 161 6.52 5.90 5.79
C GLY A 161 5.96 4.51 6.09
N ARG A 162 4.72 4.40 6.58
CA ARG A 162 4.07 3.08 6.85
C ARG A 162 4.09 2.13 5.64
N THR A 163 3.99 2.67 4.42
CA THR A 163 4.05 1.86 3.19
C THR A 163 5.44 1.26 2.99
N VAL A 164 6.49 2.00 3.34
CA VAL A 164 7.88 1.50 3.36
C VAL A 164 8.02 0.37 4.38
N HIS A 165 7.55 0.57 5.62
CA HIS A 165 7.65 -0.44 6.67
C HIS A 165 6.95 -1.74 6.27
N SER A 166 5.73 -1.65 5.76
CA SER A 166 4.97 -2.81 5.30
C SER A 166 5.59 -3.49 4.09
N LEU A 167 6.19 -2.72 3.15
CA LEU A 167 6.90 -3.28 2.00
C LEU A 167 8.17 -4.00 2.43
N VAL A 168 8.95 -3.43 3.37
CA VAL A 168 10.12 -4.09 3.97
C VAL A 168 9.71 -5.40 4.63
N ALA A 169 8.66 -5.40 5.45
CA ALA A 169 8.14 -6.59 6.11
C ALA A 169 7.72 -7.69 5.10
N ALA A 170 7.06 -7.32 4.02
CA ALA A 170 6.62 -8.26 3.00
C ALA A 170 7.79 -8.83 2.19
N MET A 171 8.65 -7.97 1.64
CA MET A 171 9.76 -8.36 0.76
C MET A 171 10.91 -9.05 1.50
N SER A 172 11.07 -8.82 2.81
CA SER A 172 12.09 -9.54 3.60
C SER A 172 11.81 -11.05 3.74
N ARG A 173 10.65 -11.52 3.30
CA ARG A 173 10.29 -12.95 3.24
C ARG A 173 10.56 -13.58 1.87
N CYS A 174 10.96 -12.78 0.89
CA CYS A 174 11.35 -13.25 -0.45
C CYS A 174 12.86 -13.54 -0.49
N THR A 175 13.29 -14.44 -1.38
CA THR A 175 14.68 -14.87 -1.51
C THR A 175 15.49 -13.84 -2.30
N GLY A 176 16.77 -13.66 -1.96
CA GLY A 176 17.70 -12.83 -2.74
C GLY A 176 17.39 -11.33 -2.76
N ILE A 177 16.58 -10.84 -1.81
CA ILE A 177 16.27 -9.41 -1.69
C ILE A 177 17.43 -8.67 -1.02
N ARG A 178 17.74 -7.50 -1.56
CA ARG A 178 18.64 -6.52 -0.96
C ARG A 178 17.96 -5.15 -0.92
N PHE A 179 18.03 -4.47 0.22
CA PHE A 179 17.52 -3.09 0.33
C PHE A 179 18.63 -2.05 0.27
N VAL A 180 18.35 -0.94 -0.40
CA VAL A 180 19.12 0.30 -0.34
C VAL A 180 18.23 1.37 0.27
N LEU A 181 18.57 1.78 1.51
CA LEU A 181 17.78 2.74 2.29
C LEU A 181 18.33 4.15 2.05
N ILE A 182 17.60 4.98 1.31
CA ILE A 182 18.04 6.30 0.85
C ILE A 182 17.23 7.36 1.58
N SER A 183 17.85 8.04 2.54
CA SER A 183 17.16 9.05 3.35
C SER A 183 18.13 10.01 4.02
N PRO A 184 17.68 11.24 4.36
CA PRO A 184 18.41 12.08 5.31
C PRO A 184 18.55 11.36 6.66
N GLU A 185 19.51 11.81 7.47
CA GLU A 185 19.79 11.21 8.78
C GLU A 185 18.54 11.15 9.68
N GLU A 186 17.76 12.22 9.68
CA GLU A 186 16.57 12.40 10.50
C GLU A 186 15.38 11.55 10.07
N LEU A 187 15.36 11.07 8.80
CA LEU A 187 14.28 10.29 8.20
C LEU A 187 14.66 8.83 7.94
N LYS A 188 15.72 8.34 8.58
CA LYS A 188 16.16 6.94 8.48
C LYS A 188 15.09 5.95 8.94
N LEU A 189 15.13 4.78 8.33
CA LEU A 189 14.28 3.66 8.71
C LEU A 189 14.43 3.35 10.21
N PRO A 190 13.34 3.27 10.98
CA PRO A 190 13.38 3.05 12.43
C PRO A 190 14.12 1.76 12.79
N ARG A 191 14.76 1.80 13.97
CA ARG A 191 15.53 0.65 14.48
C ARG A 191 14.65 -0.60 14.62
N TYR A 192 13.43 -0.46 15.12
CA TYR A 192 12.54 -1.61 15.31
C TYR A 192 12.19 -2.31 13.98
N VAL A 193 12.01 -1.56 12.89
CA VAL A 193 11.76 -2.15 11.55
C VAL A 193 12.99 -2.91 11.06
N LYS A 194 14.20 -2.32 11.24
CA LYS A 194 15.46 -2.98 10.87
C LYS A 194 15.68 -4.26 11.69
N ASP A 195 15.45 -4.20 12.98
CA ASP A 195 15.68 -5.34 13.88
C ASP A 195 14.69 -6.48 13.61
N GLU A 196 13.40 -6.17 13.44
CA GLU A 196 12.34 -7.16 13.24
C GLU A 196 12.36 -7.80 11.84
N TYR A 197 12.57 -7.01 10.78
CA TYR A 197 12.39 -7.51 9.41
C TYR A 197 13.69 -7.71 8.64
N LEU A 198 14.74 -6.95 8.88
CA LEU A 198 15.99 -7.10 8.13
C LEU A 198 17.00 -7.96 8.86
N LYS A 199 17.29 -7.66 10.14
CA LYS A 199 18.30 -8.43 10.89
C LYS A 199 17.81 -9.81 11.25
N LYS A 200 16.55 -9.96 11.66
CA LYS A 200 15.96 -11.25 12.04
C LYS A 200 15.86 -12.22 10.88
N THR A 201 15.62 -11.71 9.65
CA THR A 201 15.55 -12.53 8.44
C THR A 201 16.91 -12.66 7.73
N GLY A 202 17.91 -11.87 8.13
CA GLY A 202 19.24 -11.87 7.49
C GLY A 202 19.26 -11.16 6.13
N VAL A 203 18.24 -10.40 5.77
CA VAL A 203 18.18 -9.67 4.50
C VAL A 203 19.21 -8.54 4.49
N PRO A 204 20.14 -8.51 3.52
CA PRO A 204 21.17 -7.48 3.43
C PRO A 204 20.56 -6.11 3.11
N TYR A 205 21.12 -5.07 3.72
CA TYR A 205 20.77 -3.70 3.40
C TYR A 205 21.97 -2.75 3.52
N THR A 206 21.94 -1.69 2.73
CA THR A 206 22.88 -0.56 2.80
C THR A 206 22.10 0.73 3.07
N GLN A 207 22.78 1.75 3.57
CA GLN A 207 22.20 3.08 3.80
C GLN A 207 22.97 4.12 2.98
N SER A 208 22.28 5.05 2.34
CA SER A 208 22.85 6.14 1.57
C SER A 208 22.08 7.42 1.82
N THR A 209 22.78 8.55 1.70
CA THR A 209 22.18 9.90 1.63
C THR A 209 22.13 10.41 0.19
N SER A 210 22.76 9.73 -0.78
CA SER A 210 22.73 10.09 -2.21
C SER A 210 21.94 9.05 -3.00
N LEU A 211 20.89 9.51 -3.69
CA LEU A 211 20.11 8.71 -4.62
C LEU A 211 20.94 8.38 -5.87
N GLU A 212 21.66 9.35 -6.39
CA GLU A 212 22.43 9.24 -7.63
C GLU A 212 23.54 8.19 -7.50
N ALA A 213 24.19 8.13 -6.35
CA ALA A 213 25.31 7.21 -6.11
C ALA A 213 24.89 5.74 -6.17
N VAL A 214 23.64 5.41 -5.86
CA VAL A 214 23.12 4.05 -5.78
C VAL A 214 22.17 3.67 -6.93
N MET A 215 21.83 4.64 -7.77
CA MET A 215 20.91 4.46 -8.89
C MET A 215 21.24 3.27 -9.80
N PRO A 216 22.52 3.03 -10.20
CA PRO A 216 22.88 1.93 -11.09
C PRO A 216 22.61 0.54 -10.53
N GLU A 217 22.47 0.41 -9.21
CA GLU A 217 22.27 -0.88 -8.54
C GLU A 217 20.80 -1.33 -8.51
N LEU A 218 19.86 -0.38 -8.62
CA LEU A 218 18.47 -0.59 -8.31
C LEU A 218 17.70 -1.34 -9.42
N ASP A 219 16.92 -2.33 -9.04
CA ASP A 219 15.90 -2.95 -9.87
C ASP A 219 14.53 -2.28 -9.69
N VAL A 220 14.28 -1.82 -8.46
CA VAL A 220 13.07 -1.08 -8.08
C VAL A 220 13.47 0.14 -7.28
N LEU A 221 12.95 1.31 -7.64
CA LEU A 221 13.03 2.54 -6.87
C LEU A 221 11.65 2.90 -6.32
N TYR A 222 11.48 2.81 -5.00
CA TYR A 222 10.26 3.19 -4.32
C TYR A 222 10.44 4.56 -3.69
N MET A 223 9.84 5.57 -4.30
CA MET A 223 9.90 6.95 -3.84
C MET A 223 8.79 7.24 -2.83
N THR A 224 9.07 8.03 -1.82
CA THR A 224 8.08 8.51 -0.85
C THR A 224 8.21 10.01 -0.64
N ARG A 225 7.09 10.68 -0.41
CA ARG A 225 7.09 12.08 -0.01
C ARG A 225 7.48 12.24 1.45
N VAL A 226 8.04 13.39 1.82
CA VAL A 226 8.18 13.81 3.20
C VAL A 226 6.80 14.23 3.73
N GLN A 227 6.34 13.59 4.82
CA GLN A 227 4.97 13.73 5.32
C GLN A 227 4.86 14.92 6.28
N ARG A 228 4.45 16.11 5.80
CA ARG A 228 4.29 17.33 6.60
C ARG A 228 3.49 17.10 7.88
N GLU A 229 2.42 16.32 7.79
CA GLU A 229 1.51 15.98 8.87
C GLU A 229 2.13 15.20 10.04
N ARG A 230 3.38 14.77 9.90
CA ARG A 230 4.15 14.02 10.91
C ARG A 230 5.20 14.87 11.62
N PHE A 231 5.40 16.12 11.20
CA PHE A 231 6.36 17.00 11.82
C PHE A 231 5.70 17.91 12.86
N PHE A 232 6.32 18.03 14.02
CA PHE A 232 5.90 18.96 15.07
C PHE A 232 6.35 20.38 14.76
N ASN A 233 7.48 20.55 14.04
CA ASN A 233 8.08 21.82 13.65
C ASN A 233 8.05 21.98 12.14
N GLU A 234 7.51 23.09 11.67
CA GLU A 234 7.44 23.40 10.23
C GLU A 234 8.83 23.67 9.62
N GLU A 235 9.78 24.21 10.39
CA GLU A 235 11.14 24.45 9.93
C GLU A 235 11.85 23.14 9.56
N ASP A 236 11.70 22.11 10.34
CA ASP A 236 12.25 20.77 10.05
C ASP A 236 11.64 20.18 8.78
N TYR A 237 10.33 20.32 8.60
CA TYR A 237 9.69 19.91 7.35
C TYR A 237 10.22 20.68 6.14
N LEU A 238 10.31 22.01 6.21
CA LEU A 238 10.80 22.84 5.11
C LEU A 238 12.23 22.51 4.72
N ARG A 239 13.09 22.17 5.70
CA ARG A 239 14.47 21.76 5.47
C ARG A 239 14.57 20.40 4.77
N LEU A 240 13.65 19.47 5.04
CA LEU A 240 13.74 18.09 4.59
C LEU A 240 12.85 17.76 3.37
N ARG A 241 11.79 18.55 3.11
CA ARG A 241 10.79 18.25 2.07
C ARG A 241 11.37 18.06 0.67
N ASP A 242 12.45 18.79 0.36
CA ASP A 242 13.08 18.81 -0.96
C ASP A 242 14.41 18.01 -1.01
N SER A 243 14.63 17.12 0.00
CA SER A 243 15.86 16.32 0.10
C SER A 243 16.08 15.43 -1.11
N TYR A 244 15.01 14.92 -1.71
CA TYR A 244 15.07 14.08 -2.91
C TYR A 244 13.99 14.49 -3.90
N ILE A 245 14.44 14.96 -5.07
CA ILE A 245 13.59 15.24 -6.22
C ILE A 245 14.13 14.39 -7.36
N LEU A 246 13.33 13.43 -7.81
CA LEU A 246 13.65 12.58 -8.96
C LEU A 246 13.36 13.35 -10.24
N THR A 247 14.41 13.54 -11.05
CA THR A 247 14.38 14.26 -12.33
C THR A 247 14.91 13.33 -13.44
N PRO A 248 14.65 13.59 -14.74
CA PRO A 248 15.11 12.73 -15.83
C PRO A 248 16.64 12.55 -15.87
N ASP A 249 17.41 13.57 -15.57
CA ASP A 249 18.88 13.53 -15.52
C ASP A 249 19.41 12.53 -14.48
N LYS A 250 18.74 12.42 -13.34
CA LYS A 250 19.08 11.43 -12.30
C LYS A 250 18.83 9.98 -12.74
N LEU A 251 18.02 9.78 -13.75
CA LEU A 251 17.69 8.46 -14.30
C LEU A 251 18.68 8.00 -15.40
N GLU A 252 19.64 8.82 -15.81
CA GLU A 252 20.59 8.48 -16.88
C GLU A 252 21.46 7.25 -16.54
N THR A 253 21.80 7.08 -15.27
CA THR A 253 22.62 5.96 -14.78
C THR A 253 21.81 4.77 -14.30
N ALA A 254 20.48 4.89 -14.28
CA ALA A 254 19.60 3.81 -13.84
C ALA A 254 19.54 2.67 -14.86
N LYS A 255 19.27 1.45 -14.37
CA LYS A 255 19.05 0.29 -15.26
C LYS A 255 17.90 0.58 -16.23
N PRO A 256 17.98 0.14 -17.49
CA PRO A 256 16.93 0.36 -18.49
C PRO A 256 15.58 -0.24 -18.08
N ASP A 257 15.61 -1.33 -17.31
CA ASP A 257 14.43 -2.05 -16.83
C ASP A 257 14.05 -1.71 -15.38
N MET A 258 14.70 -0.72 -14.75
CA MET A 258 14.32 -0.30 -13.38
C MET A 258 12.85 0.11 -13.33
N SER A 259 12.16 -0.18 -12.23
CA SER A 259 10.77 0.21 -12.03
C SER A 259 10.65 1.28 -10.95
N ILE A 260 10.03 2.41 -11.26
CA ILE A 260 9.83 3.52 -10.33
C ILE A 260 8.41 3.46 -9.78
N LEU A 261 8.30 3.22 -8.47
CA LEU A 261 7.04 3.14 -7.73
C LEU A 261 6.87 4.34 -6.79
N HIS A 262 5.62 4.68 -6.51
CA HIS A 262 5.25 5.71 -5.54
C HIS A 262 3.83 5.45 -5.00
N PRO A 263 3.58 5.46 -3.68
CA PRO A 263 2.24 5.18 -3.13
C PRO A 263 1.22 6.29 -3.39
N LEU A 264 1.67 7.46 -3.86
CA LEU A 264 0.88 8.67 -4.08
C LEU A 264 0.13 9.16 -2.79
N PRO A 265 -0.18 10.46 -2.65
CA PRO A 265 0.10 11.52 -3.63
C PRO A 265 1.57 11.92 -3.66
N ARG A 266 2.09 12.23 -4.83
CA ARG A 266 3.34 12.98 -4.92
C ARG A 266 3.05 14.49 -4.80
N VAL A 267 4.04 15.23 -4.36
CA VAL A 267 4.04 16.71 -4.34
C VAL A 267 5.11 17.22 -5.31
N ASN A 268 6.37 17.11 -4.95
CA ASN A 268 7.51 17.57 -5.76
C ASN A 268 8.65 16.54 -5.84
N GLU A 269 8.57 15.46 -5.08
CA GLU A 269 9.63 14.42 -5.00
C GLU A 269 9.82 13.62 -6.30
N ILE A 270 8.90 13.73 -7.25
CA ILE A 270 9.05 13.24 -8.63
C ILE A 270 8.62 14.36 -9.57
N ALA A 271 9.53 14.86 -10.38
CA ALA A 271 9.25 15.86 -11.39
C ALA A 271 8.25 15.35 -12.45
N ALA A 272 7.34 16.19 -12.92
CA ALA A 272 6.31 15.78 -13.90
C ALA A 272 6.93 15.25 -15.21
N ALA A 273 8.12 15.68 -15.59
CA ALA A 273 8.82 15.18 -16.77
C ALA A 273 9.14 13.67 -16.71
N VAL A 274 9.26 13.10 -15.49
CA VAL A 274 9.49 11.66 -15.28
C VAL A 274 8.27 10.82 -15.65
N ASP A 275 7.07 11.40 -15.75
CA ASP A 275 5.84 10.68 -16.11
C ASP A 275 5.92 10.03 -17.51
N ASN A 276 6.76 10.58 -18.39
CA ASN A 276 6.97 10.05 -19.75
C ASN A 276 8.09 9.01 -19.82
N ASP A 277 8.81 8.75 -18.72
CA ASP A 277 9.82 7.71 -18.68
C ASP A 277 9.15 6.33 -18.63
N PRO A 278 9.54 5.36 -19.49
CA PRO A 278 8.92 4.04 -19.52
C PRO A 278 9.05 3.28 -18.21
N ARG A 279 10.02 3.64 -17.37
CA ARG A 279 10.28 3.07 -16.03
C ARG A 279 9.31 3.60 -14.97
N ALA A 280 8.56 4.69 -15.25
CA ALA A 280 7.58 5.28 -14.33
C ALA A 280 6.34 4.37 -14.21
N CYS A 281 6.23 3.65 -13.09
CA CYS A 281 5.19 2.64 -12.87
C CYS A 281 4.09 3.09 -11.89
N TYR A 282 4.19 4.26 -11.27
CA TYR A 282 3.28 4.67 -10.17
C TYR A 282 1.82 4.87 -10.62
N PHE A 283 1.53 5.18 -11.88
CA PHE A 283 0.14 5.18 -12.38
C PHE A 283 -0.35 3.78 -12.77
N LYS A 284 0.54 2.91 -13.28
CA LYS A 284 0.25 1.48 -13.45
C LYS A 284 -0.04 0.83 -12.09
N GLN A 285 0.72 1.21 -11.05
CA GLN A 285 0.53 0.80 -9.66
C GLN A 285 -0.88 1.14 -9.15
N VAL A 286 -1.41 2.34 -9.44
CA VAL A 286 -2.81 2.69 -9.10
C VAL A 286 -3.80 1.73 -9.77
N LYS A 287 -3.60 1.42 -11.06
CA LYS A 287 -4.43 0.48 -11.80
C LYS A 287 -4.36 -0.93 -11.21
N ASN A 288 -3.15 -1.42 -10.91
CA ASN A 288 -2.93 -2.72 -10.26
C ASN A 288 -3.64 -2.80 -8.90
N GLY A 289 -3.66 -1.68 -8.15
CA GLY A 289 -4.35 -1.58 -6.87
C GLY A 289 -5.85 -1.91 -6.94
N ARG A 290 -6.54 -1.59 -8.04
CA ARG A 290 -7.93 -1.98 -8.22
C ARG A 290 -8.05 -3.51 -8.34
N TYR A 291 -7.24 -4.14 -9.18
CA TYR A 291 -7.34 -5.57 -9.47
C TYR A 291 -6.94 -6.44 -8.27
N ILE A 292 -5.88 -6.07 -7.55
CA ILE A 292 -5.50 -6.82 -6.36
C ILE A 292 -6.55 -6.71 -5.25
N ARG A 293 -7.29 -5.59 -5.16
CA ARG A 293 -8.43 -5.45 -4.25
C ARG A 293 -9.63 -6.27 -4.71
N MET A 294 -9.86 -6.45 -6.02
CA MET A 294 -10.86 -7.38 -6.54
C MET A 294 -10.54 -8.80 -6.10
N ALA A 295 -9.32 -9.29 -6.36
CA ALA A 295 -8.87 -10.61 -5.95
C ALA A 295 -8.98 -10.82 -4.42
N LEU A 296 -8.57 -9.82 -3.63
CA LEU A 296 -8.68 -9.86 -2.17
C LEU A 296 -10.14 -9.99 -1.70
N MET A 297 -11.06 -9.22 -2.30
CA MET A 297 -12.48 -9.30 -1.93
C MET A 297 -13.09 -10.65 -2.29
N LEU A 298 -12.78 -11.21 -3.46
CA LEU A 298 -13.21 -12.57 -3.84
C LEU A 298 -12.72 -13.60 -2.82
N LYS A 299 -11.43 -13.59 -2.49
CA LYS A 299 -10.83 -14.50 -1.49
C LYS A 299 -11.51 -14.38 -0.11
N LEU A 300 -11.79 -13.17 0.35
CA LEU A 300 -12.41 -12.93 1.66
C LEU A 300 -13.90 -13.29 1.69
N LEU A 301 -14.59 -13.16 0.57
CA LEU A 301 -15.99 -13.56 0.41
C LEU A 301 -16.16 -15.07 0.14
N GLY A 302 -15.04 -15.80 -0.09
CA GLY A 302 -15.08 -17.23 -0.45
C GLY A 302 -15.70 -17.47 -1.82
N ILE A 303 -15.43 -16.58 -2.78
CA ILE A 303 -15.92 -16.63 -4.15
C ILE A 303 -14.73 -16.99 -5.07
N ASP A 304 -14.88 -18.08 -5.81
CA ASP A 304 -13.90 -18.59 -6.78
C ASP A 304 -14.02 -17.91 -8.16
#